data_4940ec1523146eded643759d7f120951
#
_entry.id   4940ec1523146eded643759d7f120951
#
_cell.length_a   1.000
_cell.length_b   1.000
_cell.length_c   1.000
_cell.angle_alpha   90.00
_cell.angle_beta   90.00
_cell.angle_gamma   90.00
#
_symmetry.space_group_name_H-M   'P 1'
#
loop_
_entity.id
_entity.type
_entity.pdbx_description
1 polymer ?
#
loop_
_entity_poly.entity_id
_entity_poly.type
_entity_poly.pdbx_seq_one_letter_code
_entity_poly.pdbx_strand_id
1 'polypeptide(L)'
;MLNFRKRVWIVKEKEKGNLTDKEIADSQNVSRVTVNNLWSSYKQNGLEILREKPLGRKVDEVPATIKQAILEKRRQGFGIRKIEGLLSLEGIKVSHNKIHRILREEKLVKPEPKKALRKKYIRWERKHSNSLWQRDFCWQERLQCWIIAYLDDHSRFVVGIQYTKLATTEIAISLFNESAKRYGLPRETLSDRGTQFKEQFLSYMQSRGVNHIYASIKKPTTCGKLERFWRTHNDERWNFNLLVDFISYYNFERRHMSLNYCTPYEVFTRDLKV
;
A
#
# COMPACT_ATOMS: atom_id res chain seq x y z
N MET A 1 12.57 -11.76 -37.61
CA MET A 1 11.51 -12.75 -37.31
C MET A 1 10.53 -12.75 -38.47
N LEU A 2 10.12 -13.93 -38.99
CA LEU A 2 9.14 -14.03 -40.07
C LEU A 2 7.75 -13.66 -39.57
N ASN A 3 7.16 -12.60 -40.14
CA ASN A 3 5.78 -12.24 -39.86
C ASN A 3 4.77 -13.19 -40.54
N PHE A 4 3.50 -13.13 -40.13
CA PHE A 4 2.46 -13.99 -40.66
C PHE A 4 2.37 -13.96 -42.21
N ARG A 5 2.44 -12.80 -42.84
CA ARG A 5 2.36 -12.65 -44.30
C ARG A 5 3.49 -13.42 -45.03
N LYS A 6 4.72 -13.32 -44.52
CA LYS A 6 5.89 -14.01 -45.09
C LYS A 6 5.75 -15.55 -44.94
N ARG A 7 5.24 -16.02 -43.78
CA ARG A 7 5.01 -17.45 -43.56
C ARG A 7 3.96 -18.02 -44.52
N VAL A 8 2.86 -17.29 -44.70
CA VAL A 8 1.81 -17.67 -45.66
C VAL A 8 2.35 -17.65 -47.09
N TRP A 9 3.14 -16.67 -47.47
CA TRP A 9 3.75 -16.62 -48.79
C TRP A 9 4.67 -17.82 -49.06
N ILE A 10 5.56 -18.18 -48.13
CA ILE A 10 6.46 -19.34 -48.23
C ILE A 10 5.66 -20.60 -48.47
N VAL A 11 4.62 -20.82 -47.71
CA VAL A 11 3.78 -22.03 -47.84
C VAL A 11 3.06 -22.07 -49.17
N LYS A 12 2.48 -20.95 -49.65
CA LYS A 12 1.79 -20.86 -50.94
C LYS A 12 2.71 -21.06 -52.11
N GLU A 13 3.94 -20.53 -52.10
CA GLU A 13 4.90 -20.74 -53.20
C GLU A 13 5.37 -22.21 -53.22
N LYS A 14 5.56 -22.80 -52.05
CA LYS A 14 5.90 -24.24 -52.01
C LYS A 14 4.72 -25.13 -52.46
N GLU A 15 3.49 -24.73 -52.22
CA GLU A 15 2.28 -25.42 -52.70
C GLU A 15 2.13 -25.35 -54.21
N LYS A 16 2.49 -24.23 -54.85
CA LYS A 16 2.49 -24.05 -56.30
C LYS A 16 3.54 -24.90 -57.00
N GLY A 17 4.64 -25.24 -56.32
CA GLY A 17 5.71 -26.06 -56.87
C GLY A 17 6.60 -25.36 -57.96
N ASN A 18 6.45 -24.05 -58.19
CA ASN A 18 7.16 -23.33 -59.22
C ASN A 18 8.59 -22.96 -58.83
N LEU A 19 8.90 -22.91 -57.55
CA LEU A 19 10.19 -22.52 -56.98
C LEU A 19 10.77 -23.64 -56.14
N THR A 20 12.07 -23.82 -56.18
CA THR A 20 12.79 -24.74 -55.30
C THR A 20 12.83 -24.22 -53.86
N ASP A 21 13.01 -25.10 -52.89
CA ASP A 21 13.16 -24.71 -51.48
C ASP A 21 14.31 -23.72 -51.26
N LYS A 22 15.33 -23.76 -52.09
CA LYS A 22 16.45 -22.83 -52.05
C LYS A 22 16.02 -21.41 -52.48
N GLU A 23 15.33 -21.32 -53.60
CA GLU A 23 14.85 -20.05 -54.15
C GLU A 23 13.84 -19.37 -53.23
N ILE A 24 12.92 -20.16 -52.62
CA ILE A 24 11.97 -19.68 -51.61
C ILE A 24 12.72 -19.15 -50.38
N ALA A 25 13.73 -19.89 -49.91
CA ALA A 25 14.53 -19.51 -48.73
C ALA A 25 15.31 -18.21 -48.98
N ASP A 26 15.98 -18.14 -50.15
CA ASP A 26 16.78 -16.97 -50.55
C ASP A 26 15.90 -15.73 -50.71
N SER A 27 14.70 -15.85 -51.30
CA SER A 27 13.76 -14.72 -51.51
C SER A 27 13.26 -14.10 -50.22
N GLN A 28 13.15 -14.89 -49.14
CA GLN A 28 12.69 -14.41 -47.81
C GLN A 28 13.82 -14.25 -46.79
N ASN A 29 15.06 -14.49 -47.20
CA ASN A 29 16.25 -14.44 -46.36
C ASN A 29 16.12 -15.35 -45.12
N VAL A 30 15.78 -16.60 -45.37
CA VAL A 30 15.64 -17.65 -44.33
C VAL A 30 16.39 -18.91 -44.75
N SER A 31 16.56 -19.87 -43.82
CA SER A 31 17.16 -21.14 -44.14
C SER A 31 16.14 -22.09 -44.83
N ARG A 32 16.63 -23.00 -45.68
CA ARG A 32 15.79 -24.10 -46.26
C ARG A 32 15.10 -24.93 -45.21
N VAL A 33 15.75 -25.12 -44.04
CA VAL A 33 15.16 -25.80 -42.89
C VAL A 33 13.91 -25.07 -42.39
N THR A 34 13.93 -23.74 -42.37
CA THR A 34 12.77 -22.91 -41.98
C THR A 34 11.61 -23.10 -42.95
N VAL A 35 11.88 -23.14 -44.26
CA VAL A 35 10.86 -23.40 -45.30
C VAL A 35 10.20 -24.80 -45.10
N ASN A 36 11.02 -25.81 -44.89
CA ASN A 36 10.54 -27.20 -44.71
C ASN A 36 9.76 -27.36 -43.38
N ASN A 37 10.22 -26.73 -42.29
CA ASN A 37 9.51 -26.77 -41.03
C ASN A 37 8.14 -26.06 -41.10
N LEU A 38 8.06 -24.93 -41.77
CA LEU A 38 6.80 -24.24 -42.00
C LEU A 38 5.85 -25.06 -42.85
N TRP A 39 6.34 -25.70 -43.91
CA TRP A 39 5.56 -26.55 -44.78
C TRP A 39 5.02 -27.79 -44.06
N SER A 40 5.86 -28.50 -43.33
CA SER A 40 5.44 -29.67 -42.54
C SER A 40 4.41 -29.29 -41.47
N SER A 41 4.63 -28.15 -40.78
CA SER A 41 3.67 -27.66 -39.79
C SER A 41 2.33 -27.28 -40.41
N TYR A 42 2.35 -26.65 -41.60
CA TYR A 42 1.14 -26.31 -42.33
C TYR A 42 0.36 -27.56 -42.80
N LYS A 43 1.07 -28.56 -43.33
CA LYS A 43 0.42 -29.83 -43.75
C LYS A 43 -0.27 -30.56 -42.59
N GLN A 44 0.29 -30.51 -41.39
CA GLN A 44 -0.28 -31.17 -40.22
C GLN A 44 -1.42 -30.39 -39.57
N ASN A 45 -1.33 -29.06 -39.51
CA ASN A 45 -2.17 -28.21 -38.63
C ASN A 45 -2.90 -27.10 -39.38
N GLY A 46 -2.77 -27.00 -40.71
CA GLY A 46 -3.41 -25.97 -41.53
C GLY A 46 -2.86 -24.55 -41.33
N LEU A 47 -3.57 -23.53 -41.87
CA LEU A 47 -3.13 -22.13 -41.88
C LEU A 47 -2.99 -21.50 -40.51
N GLU A 48 -3.74 -21.97 -39.52
CA GLU A 48 -3.73 -21.39 -38.17
C GLU A 48 -2.35 -21.49 -37.48
N ILE A 49 -1.56 -22.55 -37.79
CA ILE A 49 -0.21 -22.72 -37.23
C ILE A 49 0.79 -21.64 -37.67
N LEU A 50 0.51 -20.99 -38.80
CA LEU A 50 1.36 -19.92 -39.34
C LEU A 50 1.18 -18.60 -38.60
N ARG A 51 0.11 -18.45 -37.81
CA ARG A 51 -0.08 -17.28 -36.96
C ARG A 51 1.00 -17.18 -35.89
N GLU A 52 1.38 -15.98 -35.56
CA GLU A 52 2.36 -15.76 -34.50
C GLU A 52 1.78 -16.23 -33.16
N LYS A 53 2.47 -17.17 -32.54
CA LYS A 53 2.12 -17.55 -31.16
C LYS A 53 2.47 -16.35 -30.26
N PRO A 54 1.62 -15.99 -29.30
CA PRO A 54 1.95 -14.94 -28.35
C PRO A 54 3.26 -15.31 -27.65
N LEU A 55 4.23 -14.39 -27.71
CA LEU A 55 5.52 -14.54 -27.05
C LEU A 55 5.33 -14.40 -25.54
N GLY A 56 5.98 -15.25 -24.78
CA GLY A 56 6.01 -15.18 -23.32
C GLY A 56 5.37 -16.38 -22.63
N ARG A 57 5.42 -16.33 -21.30
CA ARG A 57 4.82 -17.33 -20.44
C ARG A 57 3.30 -17.28 -20.55
N LYS A 58 2.64 -18.44 -20.65
CA LYS A 58 1.18 -18.52 -20.56
C LYS A 58 0.71 -17.80 -19.28
N VAL A 59 -0.33 -17.01 -19.43
CA VAL A 59 -0.93 -16.30 -18.30
C VAL A 59 -1.73 -17.32 -17.49
N ASP A 60 -1.28 -17.57 -16.25
CA ASP A 60 -2.04 -18.43 -15.34
C ASP A 60 -3.41 -17.79 -15.05
N GLU A 61 -4.46 -18.55 -15.21
CA GLU A 61 -5.80 -18.14 -14.82
C GLU A 61 -5.93 -18.16 -13.30
N VAL A 62 -6.63 -17.14 -12.78
CA VAL A 62 -6.93 -17.04 -11.34
C VAL A 62 -8.33 -17.62 -11.14
N PRO A 63 -8.51 -18.56 -10.20
CA PRO A 63 -9.82 -19.12 -9.88
C PRO A 63 -10.88 -18.05 -9.62
N ALA A 64 -12.12 -18.29 -10.04
CA ALA A 64 -13.22 -17.34 -9.90
C ALA A 64 -13.46 -16.91 -8.43
N THR A 65 -13.30 -17.83 -7.50
CA THR A 65 -13.43 -17.58 -6.06
C THR A 65 -12.41 -16.54 -5.57
N ILE A 66 -11.16 -16.65 -6.00
CA ILE A 66 -10.08 -15.70 -5.65
C ILE A 66 -10.32 -14.36 -6.33
N LYS A 67 -10.79 -14.36 -7.60
CA LYS A 67 -11.16 -13.11 -8.30
C LYS A 67 -12.25 -12.38 -7.53
N GLN A 68 -13.27 -13.08 -7.05
CA GLN A 68 -14.36 -12.49 -6.28
C GLN A 68 -13.87 -11.90 -4.94
N ALA A 69 -13.01 -12.62 -4.20
CA ALA A 69 -12.41 -12.12 -2.98
C ALA A 69 -11.58 -10.83 -3.20
N ILE A 70 -10.83 -10.75 -4.32
CA ILE A 70 -10.10 -9.54 -4.70
C ILE A 70 -11.05 -8.37 -4.93
N LEU A 71 -12.15 -8.59 -5.67
CA LEU A 71 -13.13 -7.56 -6.00
C LEU A 71 -13.85 -7.05 -4.75
N GLU A 72 -14.21 -7.95 -3.84
CA GLU A 72 -14.84 -7.58 -2.57
C GLU A 72 -13.93 -6.69 -1.72
N LYS A 73 -12.66 -7.07 -1.52
CA LYS A 73 -11.69 -6.24 -0.82
C LYS A 73 -11.44 -4.90 -1.53
N ARG A 74 -11.55 -4.88 -2.85
CA ARG A 74 -11.47 -3.61 -3.62
C ARG A 74 -12.66 -2.70 -3.38
N ARG A 75 -13.88 -3.23 -3.26
CA ARG A 75 -15.09 -2.47 -2.88
C ARG A 75 -14.97 -1.84 -1.51
N GLN A 76 -14.28 -2.49 -0.57
CA GLN A 76 -13.91 -1.94 0.74
C GLN A 76 -12.85 -0.82 0.67
N GLY A 77 -12.41 -0.41 -0.53
CA GLY A 77 -11.46 0.68 -0.73
C GLY A 77 -9.99 0.28 -0.64
N PHE A 78 -9.66 -1.00 -0.46
CA PHE A 78 -8.27 -1.42 -0.28
C PHE A 78 -7.44 -1.33 -1.55
N GLY A 79 -6.19 -0.88 -1.41
CA GLY A 79 -5.20 -0.86 -2.48
C GLY A 79 -4.59 -2.23 -2.75
N ILE A 80 -4.02 -2.43 -3.94
CA ILE A 80 -3.48 -3.70 -4.43
C ILE A 80 -2.58 -4.43 -3.43
N ARG A 81 -1.61 -3.71 -2.84
CA ARG A 81 -0.69 -4.30 -1.85
C ARG A 81 -1.39 -4.71 -0.55
N LYS A 82 -2.39 -3.93 -0.11
CA LYS A 82 -3.18 -4.28 1.08
C LYS A 82 -4.04 -5.52 0.80
N ILE A 83 -4.61 -5.63 -0.40
CA ILE A 83 -5.37 -6.82 -0.82
C ILE A 83 -4.47 -8.07 -0.82
N GLU A 84 -3.26 -7.97 -1.41
CA GLU A 84 -2.26 -9.05 -1.39
C GLU A 84 -1.99 -9.56 0.03
N GLY A 85 -1.70 -8.63 0.96
CA GLY A 85 -1.41 -8.98 2.35
C GLY A 85 -2.60 -9.57 3.09
N LEU A 86 -3.80 -9.02 2.92
CA LEU A 86 -5.01 -9.56 3.55
C LEU A 86 -5.34 -10.97 3.05
N LEU A 87 -5.25 -11.22 1.74
CA LEU A 87 -5.43 -12.55 1.17
C LEU A 87 -4.38 -13.54 1.66
N SER A 88 -3.13 -13.08 1.83
CA SER A 88 -2.06 -13.92 2.40
C SER A 88 -2.35 -14.35 3.84
N LEU A 89 -2.95 -13.48 4.67
CA LEU A 89 -3.39 -13.83 6.02
C LEU A 89 -4.53 -14.87 6.02
N GLU A 90 -5.35 -14.87 4.98
CA GLU A 90 -6.41 -15.86 4.74
C GLU A 90 -5.88 -17.16 4.09
N GLY A 91 -4.55 -17.31 3.94
CA GLY A 91 -3.91 -18.47 3.32
C GLY A 91 -3.92 -18.45 1.79
N ILE A 92 -4.43 -17.39 1.16
CA ILE A 92 -4.55 -17.25 -0.30
C ILE A 92 -3.31 -16.52 -0.86
N LYS A 93 -2.45 -17.25 -1.56
CA LYS A 93 -1.22 -16.70 -2.17
C LYS A 93 -1.48 -16.18 -3.59
N VAL A 94 -1.68 -14.88 -3.73
CA VAL A 94 -1.85 -14.19 -5.02
C VAL A 94 -0.94 -12.99 -5.08
N SER A 95 -0.10 -12.90 -6.12
CA SER A 95 0.82 -11.77 -6.27
C SER A 95 0.09 -10.47 -6.63
N HIS A 96 0.63 -9.34 -6.18
CA HIS A 96 0.08 -8.02 -6.52
C HIS A 96 -0.03 -7.76 -8.03
N ASN A 97 0.83 -8.37 -8.85
CA ASN A 97 0.74 -8.24 -10.31
C ASN A 97 -0.51 -8.94 -10.87
N LYS A 98 -0.88 -10.12 -10.35
CA LYS A 98 -2.13 -10.80 -10.72
C LYS A 98 -3.34 -10.00 -10.24
N ILE A 99 -3.30 -9.46 -9.01
CA ILE A 99 -4.35 -8.57 -8.48
C ILE A 99 -4.50 -7.31 -9.36
N HIS A 100 -3.39 -6.66 -9.71
CA HIS A 100 -3.40 -5.48 -10.58
C HIS A 100 -4.03 -5.78 -11.94
N ARG A 101 -3.69 -6.93 -12.56
CA ARG A 101 -4.28 -7.35 -13.84
C ARG A 101 -5.78 -7.49 -13.73
N ILE A 102 -6.28 -8.23 -12.73
CA ILE A 102 -7.72 -8.43 -12.50
C ILE A 102 -8.42 -7.08 -12.32
N LEU A 103 -7.90 -6.21 -11.46
CA LEU A 103 -8.51 -4.90 -11.22
C LEU A 103 -8.46 -3.97 -12.45
N ARG A 104 -7.47 -4.14 -13.32
CA ARG A 104 -7.38 -3.41 -14.59
C ARG A 104 -8.41 -3.92 -15.61
N GLU A 105 -8.58 -5.23 -15.74
CA GLU A 105 -9.61 -5.85 -16.58
C GLU A 105 -11.02 -5.38 -16.17
N GLU A 106 -11.27 -5.27 -14.86
CA GLU A 106 -12.52 -4.76 -14.29
C GLU A 106 -12.61 -3.22 -14.24
N LYS A 107 -11.66 -2.49 -14.85
CA LYS A 107 -11.60 -1.00 -14.88
C LYS A 107 -11.60 -0.34 -13.50
N LEU A 108 -11.16 -1.05 -12.47
CA LEU A 108 -11.11 -0.58 -11.07
C LEU A 108 -9.77 0.06 -10.68
N VAL A 109 -8.82 0.18 -11.61
CA VAL A 109 -7.53 0.88 -11.40
C VAL A 109 -7.68 2.31 -11.90
N LYS A 110 -7.50 3.28 -10.98
CA LYS A 110 -7.42 4.69 -11.37
C LYS A 110 -6.10 4.95 -12.09
N PRO A 111 -6.07 5.67 -13.23
CA PRO A 111 -4.82 6.10 -13.82
C PRO A 111 -4.07 6.99 -12.81
N GLU A 112 -2.88 6.57 -12.41
CA GLU A 112 -2.04 7.40 -11.55
C GLU A 112 -1.23 8.38 -12.41
N PRO A 113 -1.21 9.67 -12.07
CA PRO A 113 -0.29 10.61 -12.72
C PRO A 113 1.15 10.16 -12.48
N LYS A 114 2.03 10.39 -13.46
CA LYS A 114 3.46 10.06 -13.31
C LYS A 114 3.99 10.68 -12.03
N LYS A 115 4.44 9.85 -11.10
CA LYS A 115 4.97 10.31 -9.82
C LYS A 115 6.33 10.98 -10.07
N ALA A 116 6.50 12.19 -9.56
CA ALA A 116 7.83 12.83 -9.52
C ALA A 116 8.81 11.94 -8.74
N LEU A 117 10.10 12.00 -9.10
CA LEU A 117 11.16 11.27 -8.40
C LEU A 117 11.08 11.56 -6.90
N ARG A 118 10.78 10.53 -6.11
CA ARG A 118 10.69 10.66 -4.65
C ARG A 118 12.10 10.74 -4.07
N LYS A 119 12.34 11.77 -3.24
CA LYS A 119 13.51 11.80 -2.35
C LYS A 119 13.47 10.57 -1.44
N LYS A 120 14.58 9.85 -1.29
CA LYS A 120 14.72 8.79 -0.30
C LYS A 120 14.74 9.44 1.08
N TYR A 121 13.71 9.21 1.89
CA TYR A 121 13.66 9.63 3.28
C TYR A 121 14.14 8.49 4.17
N ILE A 122 14.98 8.80 5.16
CA ILE A 122 15.36 7.85 6.21
C ILE A 122 14.15 7.73 7.13
N ARG A 123 13.58 6.52 7.19
CA ARG A 123 12.53 6.18 8.15
C ARG A 123 13.19 5.86 9.48
N TRP A 124 12.88 6.64 10.50
CA TRP A 124 13.25 6.29 11.86
C TRP A 124 12.01 5.89 12.66
N GLU A 125 12.21 5.01 13.64
CA GLU A 125 11.17 4.42 14.45
C GLU A 125 11.77 3.97 15.78
N ARG A 126 11.06 4.19 16.87
CA ARG A 126 11.45 3.64 18.18
C ARG A 126 11.25 2.13 18.16
N LYS A 127 12.11 1.41 18.90
CA LYS A 127 12.11 -0.06 18.91
C LYS A 127 10.97 -0.66 19.74
N HIS A 128 10.48 0.08 20.75
CA HIS A 128 9.52 -0.43 21.71
C HIS A 128 8.36 0.54 21.90
N SER A 129 7.19 -0.01 22.23
CA SER A 129 6.01 0.74 22.65
C SER A 129 6.31 1.58 23.90
N ASN A 130 5.62 2.68 24.08
CA ASN A 130 5.86 3.67 25.14
C ASN A 130 7.28 4.28 25.15
N SER A 131 8.07 4.08 24.11
CA SER A 131 9.34 4.82 23.98
C SER A 131 9.14 6.27 23.57
N LEU A 132 8.16 6.53 22.71
CA LEU A 132 7.85 7.86 22.22
C LEU A 132 6.38 7.97 21.82
N TRP A 133 5.69 8.97 22.34
CA TRP A 133 4.38 9.35 21.84
C TRP A 133 4.48 10.62 21.00
N GLN A 134 4.01 10.54 19.76
CA GLN A 134 3.80 11.69 18.89
C GLN A 134 2.46 12.33 19.20
N ARG A 135 2.37 13.67 19.19
CA ARG A 135 1.12 14.38 19.40
C ARG A 135 1.01 15.58 18.47
N ASP A 136 -0.22 15.92 18.19
CA ASP A 136 -0.55 17.07 17.36
C ASP A 136 -2.01 17.47 17.52
N PHE A 137 -2.31 18.74 17.27
CA PHE A 137 -3.66 19.24 17.06
C PHE A 137 -3.93 19.35 15.57
N CYS A 138 -5.10 18.86 15.13
CA CYS A 138 -5.56 18.98 13.76
C CYS A 138 -6.92 19.65 13.71
N TRP A 139 -7.06 20.68 12.88
CA TRP A 139 -8.37 21.29 12.64
C TRP A 139 -9.25 20.38 11.80
N GLN A 140 -10.48 20.19 12.25
CA GLN A 140 -11.48 19.38 11.56
C GLN A 140 -12.53 20.29 10.91
N GLU A 141 -12.30 20.60 9.64
CA GLU A 141 -13.15 21.51 8.85
C GLU A 141 -14.63 21.12 8.89
N ARG A 142 -14.91 19.83 8.79
CA ARG A 142 -16.25 19.27 8.74
C ARG A 142 -17.02 19.42 10.06
N LEU A 143 -16.32 19.44 11.18
CA LEU A 143 -16.88 19.55 12.54
C LEU A 143 -16.66 20.94 13.16
N GLN A 144 -15.93 21.82 12.49
CA GLN A 144 -15.58 23.15 12.97
C GLN A 144 -14.99 23.10 14.41
N CYS A 145 -14.09 22.14 14.64
CA CYS A 145 -13.43 21.96 15.94
C CYS A 145 -12.01 21.42 15.75
N TRP A 146 -11.24 21.50 16.81
CA TRP A 146 -9.94 20.85 16.90
C TRP A 146 -10.08 19.41 17.32
N ILE A 147 -9.13 18.58 16.91
CA ILE A 147 -8.91 17.25 17.44
C ILE A 147 -7.45 17.12 17.86
N ILE A 148 -7.21 16.56 19.03
CA ILE A 148 -5.86 16.23 19.51
C ILE A 148 -5.72 14.72 19.58
N ALA A 149 -4.55 14.19 19.20
CA ALA A 149 -4.22 12.78 19.38
C ALA A 149 -2.81 12.59 19.91
N TYR A 150 -2.64 11.53 20.70
CA TYR A 150 -1.38 10.93 21.07
C TYR A 150 -1.25 9.58 20.40
N LEU A 151 -0.18 9.38 19.63
CA LEU A 151 0.10 8.17 18.86
C LEU A 151 1.44 7.57 19.30
N ASP A 152 1.44 6.32 19.68
CA ASP A 152 2.68 5.59 19.94
C ASP A 152 3.50 5.42 18.65
N ASP A 153 4.78 5.80 18.70
CA ASP A 153 5.67 5.84 17.54
C ASP A 153 5.97 4.46 16.98
N HIS A 154 6.10 3.45 17.84
CA HIS A 154 6.41 2.08 17.44
C HIS A 154 5.20 1.36 16.87
N SER A 155 4.16 1.25 17.66
CA SER A 155 2.96 0.46 17.35
C SER A 155 1.91 1.18 16.50
N ARG A 156 1.97 2.52 16.39
CA ARG A 156 0.90 3.35 15.81
C ARG A 156 -0.39 3.32 16.63
N PHE A 157 -0.36 2.77 17.84
CA PHE A 157 -1.51 2.72 18.72
C PHE A 157 -1.90 4.13 19.16
N VAL A 158 -3.16 4.48 19.00
CA VAL A 158 -3.71 5.76 19.47
C VAL A 158 -3.98 5.60 20.96
N VAL A 159 -3.11 6.18 21.79
CA VAL A 159 -3.21 6.11 23.26
C VAL A 159 -4.19 7.14 23.81
N GLY A 160 -4.43 8.23 23.10
CA GLY A 160 -5.40 9.26 23.48
C GLY A 160 -5.87 10.06 22.30
N ILE A 161 -7.14 10.42 22.27
CA ILE A 161 -7.75 11.28 21.26
C ILE A 161 -9.03 11.92 21.80
N GLN A 162 -9.24 13.19 21.45
CA GLN A 162 -10.50 13.88 21.75
C GLN A 162 -10.75 15.05 20.81
N TYR A 163 -12.02 15.40 20.61
CA TYR A 163 -12.42 16.66 20.01
C TYR A 163 -12.43 17.78 21.05
N THR A 164 -12.11 18.98 20.62
CA THR A 164 -12.09 20.17 21.47
C THR A 164 -12.39 21.44 20.69
N LYS A 165 -12.95 22.43 21.36
CA LYS A 165 -13.20 23.76 20.74
C LYS A 165 -11.92 24.60 20.61
N LEU A 166 -10.96 24.42 21.50
CA LEU A 166 -9.73 25.20 21.59
C LEU A 166 -8.51 24.27 21.63
N ALA A 167 -7.43 24.68 20.96
CA ALA A 167 -6.15 23.99 21.02
C ALA A 167 -5.30 24.61 22.13
N THR A 168 -5.45 24.14 23.37
CA THR A 168 -4.75 24.69 24.54
C THR A 168 -3.81 23.67 25.18
N THR A 169 -2.87 24.19 25.99
CA THR A 169 -1.90 23.38 26.75
C THR A 169 -2.61 22.49 27.78
N GLU A 170 -3.63 23.02 28.46
CA GLU A 170 -4.38 22.30 29.49
C GLU A 170 -5.07 21.07 28.92
N ILE A 171 -5.66 21.19 27.73
CA ILE A 171 -6.31 20.06 27.03
C ILE A 171 -5.26 19.00 26.66
N ALA A 172 -4.09 19.43 26.17
CA ALA A 172 -3.02 18.50 25.85
C ALA A 172 -2.52 17.76 27.11
N ILE A 173 -2.35 18.46 28.24
CA ILE A 173 -1.95 17.85 29.52
C ILE A 173 -3.02 16.92 30.06
N SER A 174 -4.30 17.31 30.01
CA SER A 174 -5.41 16.45 30.49
C SER A 174 -5.45 15.13 29.74
N LEU A 175 -5.44 15.19 28.39
CA LEU A 175 -5.45 13.99 27.57
C LEU A 175 -4.19 13.13 27.78
N PHE A 176 -3.02 13.76 27.96
CA PHE A 176 -1.79 13.06 28.30
C PHE A 176 -1.95 12.25 29.59
N ASN A 177 -2.48 12.88 30.64
CA ASN A 177 -2.67 12.23 31.94
C ASN A 177 -3.63 11.05 31.88
N GLU A 178 -4.76 11.20 31.20
CA GLU A 178 -5.72 10.12 30.99
C GLU A 178 -5.07 8.96 30.22
N SER A 179 -4.31 9.27 29.17
CA SER A 179 -3.61 8.27 28.38
C SER A 179 -2.52 7.57 29.19
N ALA A 180 -1.73 8.32 29.96
CA ALA A 180 -0.66 7.79 30.79
C ALA A 180 -1.20 6.93 31.96
N LYS A 181 -2.33 7.31 32.55
CA LYS A 181 -3.01 6.49 33.58
C LYS A 181 -3.46 5.13 33.02
N ARG A 182 -3.84 5.08 31.74
CA ARG A 182 -4.39 3.88 31.10
C ARG A 182 -3.31 2.98 30.50
N TYR A 183 -2.26 3.55 29.92
CA TYR A 183 -1.27 2.84 29.11
C TYR A 183 0.17 2.94 29.61
N GLY A 184 0.40 3.63 30.74
CA GLY A 184 1.73 3.91 31.28
C GLY A 184 2.35 5.18 30.68
N LEU A 185 3.39 5.71 31.35
CA LEU A 185 4.11 6.89 30.89
C LEU A 185 5.05 6.54 29.74
N PRO A 186 5.09 7.36 28.66
CA PRO A 186 6.13 7.22 27.66
C PRO A 186 7.46 7.78 28.20
N ARG A 187 8.57 7.29 27.66
CA ARG A 187 9.89 7.88 27.96
C ARG A 187 10.03 9.27 27.35
N GLU A 188 9.47 9.45 26.17
CA GLU A 188 9.59 10.67 25.38
C GLU A 188 8.26 11.08 24.77
N THR A 189 8.10 12.38 24.55
CA THR A 189 7.00 12.91 23.73
C THR A 189 7.58 13.77 22.61
N LEU A 190 6.89 13.79 21.45
CA LEU A 190 7.28 14.58 20.30
C LEU A 190 6.10 15.41 19.81
N SER A 191 6.32 16.70 19.58
CA SER A 191 5.36 17.59 18.92
C SER A 191 6.06 18.49 17.89
N ASP A 192 5.26 19.23 17.17
CA ASP A 192 5.70 20.42 16.48
C ASP A 192 6.06 21.55 17.50
N ARG A 193 6.37 22.75 16.97
CA ARG A 193 6.70 23.94 17.79
C ARG A 193 5.48 24.82 18.04
N GLY A 194 4.28 24.27 18.04
CA GLY A 194 3.07 25.01 18.34
C GLY A 194 3.12 25.69 19.71
N THR A 195 2.45 26.82 19.84
CA THR A 195 2.47 27.62 21.08
C THR A 195 1.95 26.85 22.28
N GLN A 196 0.99 25.98 22.09
CA GLN A 196 0.38 25.09 23.09
C GLN A 196 1.33 24.03 23.66
N PHE A 197 2.55 23.89 23.11
CA PHE A 197 3.55 22.90 23.52
C PHE A 197 4.84 23.56 24.03
N LYS A 198 4.80 24.84 24.38
CA LYS A 198 5.95 25.58 24.92
C LYS A 198 6.04 25.47 26.45
N GLU A 199 6.57 26.45 27.08
CA GLU A 199 7.00 26.53 28.48
C GLU A 199 6.19 25.72 29.49
N GLN A 200 4.89 25.97 29.64
CA GLN A 200 4.03 25.27 30.59
C GLN A 200 3.96 23.77 30.32
N PHE A 201 3.84 23.40 29.05
CA PHE A 201 3.82 21.99 28.67
C PHE A 201 5.17 21.31 28.94
N LEU A 202 6.28 21.97 28.61
CA LEU A 202 7.63 21.45 28.87
C LEU A 202 7.88 21.24 30.37
N SER A 203 7.58 22.23 31.18
CA SER A 203 7.70 22.15 32.65
C SER A 203 6.89 20.96 33.18
N TYR A 204 5.68 20.80 32.67
CA TYR A 204 4.84 19.67 33.06
C TYR A 204 5.45 18.31 32.65
N MET A 205 5.90 18.13 31.41
CA MET A 205 6.54 16.88 30.98
C MET A 205 7.79 16.58 31.82
N GLN A 206 8.60 17.59 32.10
CA GLN A 206 9.79 17.45 32.93
C GLN A 206 9.43 17.03 34.38
N SER A 207 8.40 17.61 34.99
CA SER A 207 7.93 17.21 36.32
C SER A 207 7.44 15.75 36.37
N ARG A 208 7.00 15.21 35.22
CA ARG A 208 6.59 13.81 35.07
C ARG A 208 7.72 12.85 34.70
N GLY A 209 8.96 13.36 34.57
CA GLY A 209 10.12 12.56 34.11
C GLY A 209 10.07 12.16 32.65
N VAL A 210 9.27 12.86 31.83
CA VAL A 210 9.09 12.58 30.39
C VAL A 210 9.92 13.56 29.58
N ASN A 211 10.84 13.07 28.77
CA ASN A 211 11.63 13.93 27.89
C ASN A 211 10.79 14.43 26.71
N HIS A 212 10.85 15.75 26.43
CA HIS A 212 10.15 16.34 25.30
C HIS A 212 11.08 16.68 24.15
N ILE A 213 10.70 16.25 22.94
CA ILE A 213 11.44 16.47 21.70
C ILE A 213 10.58 17.31 20.76
N TYR A 214 11.18 18.37 20.21
CA TYR A 214 10.56 19.12 19.13
C TYR A 214 10.91 18.54 17.77
N ALA A 215 9.93 18.50 16.87
CA ALA A 215 10.15 18.18 15.48
C ALA A 215 11.17 19.16 14.86
N SER A 216 12.08 18.62 14.04
CA SER A 216 13.10 19.44 13.37
C SER A 216 12.47 20.37 12.36
N ILE A 217 12.88 21.63 12.34
CA ILE A 217 12.43 22.63 11.37
C ILE A 217 12.78 22.14 9.96
N LYS A 218 11.83 22.24 9.03
CA LYS A 218 11.97 21.85 7.62
C LYS A 218 12.25 20.36 7.36
N LYS A 219 12.04 19.46 8.35
CA LYS A 219 12.10 18.01 8.16
C LYS A 219 10.71 17.39 8.39
N PRO A 220 9.85 17.31 7.37
CA PRO A 220 8.47 16.83 7.49
C PRO A 220 8.37 15.36 7.90
N THR A 221 9.50 14.63 7.87
CA THR A 221 9.54 13.21 8.26
C THR A 221 9.39 12.96 9.74
N THR A 222 9.53 13.98 10.58
CA THR A 222 9.55 13.82 12.04
C THR A 222 8.16 13.50 12.60
N CYS A 223 7.10 14.09 12.05
CA CYS A 223 5.70 13.87 12.43
C CYS A 223 4.92 13.00 11.40
N GLY A 224 5.60 12.41 10.43
CA GLY A 224 4.97 11.73 9.30
C GLY A 224 4.05 10.56 9.66
N LYS A 225 4.19 9.97 10.86
CA LYS A 225 3.31 8.89 11.33
C LYS A 225 1.95 9.46 11.78
N LEU A 226 1.98 10.58 12.48
CA LEU A 226 0.77 11.27 12.92
C LEU A 226 0.05 11.95 11.74
N GLU A 227 0.80 12.54 10.78
CA GLU A 227 0.23 13.03 9.53
C GLU A 227 -0.49 11.90 8.76
N ARG A 228 0.11 10.71 8.75
CA ARG A 228 -0.52 9.53 8.14
C ARG A 228 -1.77 9.09 8.88
N PHE A 229 -1.78 9.19 10.22
CA PHE A 229 -2.96 8.93 11.03
C PHE A 229 -4.07 9.93 10.70
N TRP A 230 -3.78 11.24 10.64
CA TRP A 230 -4.76 12.26 10.26
C TRP A 230 -5.38 12.01 8.89
N ARG A 231 -4.57 11.59 7.91
CA ARG A 231 -5.11 11.19 6.62
C ARG A 231 -6.08 10.01 6.75
N THR A 232 -5.72 8.98 7.51
CA THR A 232 -6.59 7.82 7.75
C THR A 232 -7.87 8.24 8.49
N HIS A 233 -7.75 9.12 9.49
CA HIS A 233 -8.90 9.69 10.18
C HIS A 233 -9.83 10.41 9.20
N ASN A 234 -9.30 11.29 8.37
CA ASN A 234 -10.11 12.06 7.41
C ASN A 234 -10.78 11.17 6.35
N ASP A 235 -10.12 10.09 5.95
CA ASP A 235 -10.63 9.17 4.92
C ASP A 235 -11.64 8.15 5.48
N GLU A 236 -11.41 7.62 6.70
CA GLU A 236 -12.12 6.44 7.20
C GLU A 236 -13.07 6.74 8.39
N ARG A 237 -12.87 7.84 9.15
CA ARG A 237 -13.64 8.17 10.36
C ARG A 237 -15.16 8.24 10.10
N TRP A 238 -15.56 8.71 8.95
CA TRP A 238 -16.97 8.94 8.58
C TRP A 238 -17.76 7.67 8.32
N ASN A 239 -17.11 6.52 8.32
CA ASN A 239 -17.76 5.21 8.26
C ASN A 239 -18.28 4.75 9.64
N PHE A 240 -18.05 5.53 10.69
CA PHE A 240 -18.40 5.22 12.08
C PHE A 240 -19.27 6.34 12.68
N ASN A 241 -20.20 5.99 13.54
CA ASN A 241 -21.07 6.98 14.19
C ASN A 241 -20.30 7.81 15.24
N LEU A 242 -19.52 7.15 16.08
CA LEU A 242 -18.77 7.81 17.15
C LEU A 242 -17.25 7.76 16.89
N LEU A 243 -16.52 8.74 17.45
CA LEU A 243 -15.06 8.74 17.40
C LEU A 243 -14.47 7.50 18.08
N VAL A 244 -15.07 7.06 19.19
CA VAL A 244 -14.61 5.88 19.93
C VAL A 244 -14.70 4.61 19.08
N ASP A 245 -15.73 4.45 18.26
CA ASP A 245 -15.89 3.29 17.37
C ASP A 245 -14.78 3.28 16.30
N PHE A 246 -14.49 4.45 15.71
CA PHE A 246 -13.39 4.56 14.76
C PHE A 246 -12.04 4.23 15.41
N ILE A 247 -11.79 4.70 16.63
CA ILE A 247 -10.52 4.41 17.33
C ILE A 247 -10.44 2.94 17.74
N SER A 248 -11.55 2.33 18.15
CA SER A 248 -11.63 0.89 18.39
C SER A 248 -11.25 0.13 17.12
N TYR A 249 -11.89 0.41 16.00
CA TYR A 249 -11.53 -0.17 14.72
C TYR A 249 -10.06 0.07 14.36
N TYR A 250 -9.57 1.32 14.46
CA TYR A 250 -8.20 1.67 14.12
C TYR A 250 -7.18 0.88 14.94
N ASN A 251 -7.39 0.79 16.25
CA ASN A 251 -6.46 0.17 17.17
C ASN A 251 -6.52 -1.36 17.17
N PHE A 252 -7.70 -1.96 17.07
CA PHE A 252 -7.90 -3.38 17.32
C PHE A 252 -8.19 -4.22 16.06
N GLU A 253 -8.68 -3.60 14.99
CA GLU A 253 -9.12 -4.34 13.79
C GLU A 253 -8.33 -3.96 12.54
N ARG A 254 -7.98 -2.68 12.40
CA ARG A 254 -7.33 -2.15 11.21
C ARG A 254 -5.93 -2.70 11.04
N ARG A 255 -5.72 -3.53 10.00
CA ARG A 255 -4.41 -4.07 9.64
C ARG A 255 -3.52 -3.01 8.97
N HIS A 256 -2.28 -2.85 9.44
CA HIS A 256 -1.33 -1.88 8.96
C HIS A 256 -0.18 -2.53 8.19
N MET A 257 0.00 -2.15 6.92
CA MET A 257 1.12 -2.65 6.09
C MET A 257 2.48 -2.37 6.73
N SER A 258 2.63 -1.22 7.40
CA SER A 258 3.88 -0.84 8.07
C SER A 258 4.17 -1.64 9.34
N LEU A 259 3.22 -2.39 9.82
CA LEU A 259 3.31 -3.28 10.98
C LEU A 259 3.21 -4.76 10.56
N ASN A 260 3.60 -5.09 9.33
CA ASN A 260 3.48 -6.43 8.77
C ASN A 260 2.06 -7.01 8.88
N TYR A 261 1.07 -6.15 8.61
CA TYR A 261 -0.37 -6.46 8.71
C TYR A 261 -0.86 -6.82 10.13
N CYS A 262 -0.07 -6.54 11.17
CA CYS A 262 -0.59 -6.54 12.54
C CYS A 262 -1.48 -5.31 12.79
N THR A 263 -2.36 -5.40 13.79
CA THR A 263 -3.06 -4.23 14.33
C THR A 263 -2.13 -3.42 15.23
N PRO A 264 -2.41 -2.12 15.43
CA PRO A 264 -1.67 -1.32 16.42
C PRO A 264 -1.65 -1.95 17.82
N TYR A 265 -2.76 -2.50 18.26
CA TYR A 265 -2.86 -3.16 19.57
C TYR A 265 -1.99 -4.41 19.69
N GLU A 266 -1.99 -5.29 18.69
CA GLU A 266 -1.13 -6.48 18.66
C GLU A 266 0.35 -6.13 18.81
N VAL A 267 0.80 -5.02 18.18
CA VAL A 267 2.19 -4.55 18.31
C VAL A 267 2.42 -3.87 19.65
N PHE A 268 1.48 -3.02 20.10
CA PHE A 268 1.60 -2.29 21.36
C PHE A 268 1.76 -3.22 22.57
N THR A 269 0.93 -4.27 22.63
CA THR A 269 0.93 -5.20 23.78
C THR A 269 2.06 -6.23 23.72
N ARG A 270 2.64 -6.48 22.56
CA ARG A 270 3.76 -7.44 22.42
C ARG A 270 4.95 -7.03 23.26
N ASP A 271 5.25 -5.74 23.33
CA ASP A 271 6.38 -5.18 24.07
C ASP A 271 6.09 -4.99 25.57
N LEU A 272 4.82 -5.01 25.98
CA LEU A 272 4.43 -4.85 27.39
C LEU A 272 4.44 -6.18 28.16
N LYS A 273 4.66 -7.29 27.48
CA LYS A 273 4.71 -8.65 28.07
C LYS A 273 6.13 -9.12 28.40
N VAL A 274 7.13 -8.22 28.33
CA VAL A 274 8.52 -8.52 28.69
C VAL A 274 8.87 -7.94 30.04
#